data_84687149b157684c25a98d45d02f80a3
#
_entry.id   84687149b157684c25a98d45d02f80a3
#
_cell.length_a   1.000
_cell.length_b   1.000
_cell.length_c   1.000
_cell.angle_alpha   90.00
_cell.angle_beta   90.00
_cell.angle_gamma   90.00
#
_symmetry.space_group_name_H-M   'P 1'
#
loop_
_entity.id
_entity.type
_entity.pdbx_description
1 polymer ?
#
loop_
_entity_poly.entity_id
_entity_poly.type
_entity_poly.pdbx_seq_one_letter_code
_entity_poly.pdbx_strand_id
1 'polypeptide(L)'
;MKKTRCIFPALTLLFLVCPVGAEAADEEQVRPNIILLMGDDHGWEEVGYNGHPYVKTPYLDEMAASGLRLDNFYAQPVCSPTRGNVLTGRHPNRYGTFTPGRSIRPEEVTVAHLLSDAGYATGHFGKWHVGPVKKTSPTNPGAMGFDEWLSHDNFFELDPVLSRNGGPPQKFYGESSEILIDEAINYIEKKKQADAPFFTVIWFGSPHEPYSGIETDLLLYQDLPEKYNDVTVRLTSNETGEKVKRPLRDVLIERYAEITAMDRSIGKLRNALKTLGLSDNTLLWYCGDNGIPPSGLRESRFRGYKGQLYENGIRVPGVIEWPAGIPEPRVSSVNAITSDILPTVCQLAGAATPDVPLDGINLMPLLNGKMNERVEPIKFWYFRGDQKAEKSAKPYIAPELQTGTTPLVKKMGGLLTRNFKNFHHPEIREQDFVGARAILTDDYKLVIEGEKGMGVELFDLKKDPGEQNNLASAHPEIVKRLSKQLRDWQGGVMNSLMGRDYTSSTSLKSATESDVSDGKAKPF
;
A
#
# COMPACT_ATOMS: atom_id res chain seq x y z
N MET A 1 25.11 83.80 58.68
CA MET A 1 24.24 82.97 57.92
C MET A 1 25.14 82.03 57.09
N LYS A 2 25.38 80.79 57.59
CA LYS A 2 26.24 79.78 56.91
C LYS A 2 25.33 78.68 56.39
N LYS A 3 25.38 78.45 55.09
CA LYS A 3 24.67 77.35 54.43
C LYS A 3 25.53 76.08 54.48
N THR A 4 25.05 75.05 55.13
CA THR A 4 25.68 73.72 55.19
C THR A 4 25.15 72.89 54.02
N ARG A 5 26.06 72.37 53.18
CA ARG A 5 25.74 71.39 52.08
C ARG A 5 25.93 69.99 52.64
N CYS A 6 24.88 69.22 52.63
CA CYS A 6 24.97 67.77 52.84
C CYS A 6 25.29 67.07 51.52
N ILE A 7 26.36 66.27 51.54
CA ILE A 7 26.74 65.36 50.40
C ILE A 7 26.23 63.97 50.78
N PHE A 8 25.34 63.42 49.96
CA PHE A 8 24.95 61.99 50.00
C PHE A 8 25.81 61.20 49.07
N PRO A 9 26.38 60.03 49.43
CA PRO A 9 27.06 59.17 48.51
C PRO A 9 26.03 58.28 47.76
N ALA A 10 26.12 58.24 46.44
CA ALA A 10 25.35 57.37 45.59
C ALA A 10 25.88 55.92 45.72
N LEU A 11 25.04 55.02 46.17
CA LEU A 11 25.30 53.55 46.18
C LEU A 11 24.92 52.97 44.86
N THR A 12 25.91 52.60 44.03
CA THR A 12 25.70 51.94 42.72
C THR A 12 25.49 50.44 42.96
N LEU A 13 24.24 49.98 42.80
CA LEU A 13 23.89 48.58 42.90
C LEU A 13 24.22 47.92 41.57
N LEU A 14 25.24 47.08 41.55
CA LEU A 14 25.60 46.23 40.34
C LEU A 14 24.70 45.02 40.34
N PHE A 15 23.73 44.99 39.41
CA PHE A 15 22.96 43.77 39.13
C PHE A 15 23.80 42.83 38.27
N LEU A 16 24.25 41.73 38.86
CA LEU A 16 24.79 40.58 38.13
C LEU A 16 23.60 39.86 37.43
N VAL A 17 23.44 40.08 36.17
CA VAL A 17 22.53 39.25 35.33
C VAL A 17 23.29 37.97 34.99
N CYS A 18 22.97 36.88 35.70
CA CYS A 18 23.33 35.53 35.22
C CYS A 18 22.45 35.20 33.99
N PRO A 19 23.03 34.86 32.86
CA PRO A 19 22.26 34.27 31.79
C PRO A 19 21.89 32.83 32.22
N VAL A 20 20.65 32.60 32.58
CA VAL A 20 20.07 31.27 32.63
C VAL A 20 19.90 30.85 31.16
N GLY A 21 20.90 30.16 30.64
CA GLY A 21 20.77 29.38 29.41
C GLY A 21 19.81 28.24 29.73
N ALA A 22 18.54 28.39 29.39
CA ALA A 22 17.65 27.26 29.22
C ALA A 22 18.12 26.58 27.95
N GLU A 23 18.99 25.56 28.07
CA GLU A 23 19.04 24.50 27.09
C GLU A 23 17.63 23.89 27.06
N ALA A 24 16.87 24.20 26.01
CA ALA A 24 15.72 23.40 25.66
C ALA A 24 16.28 22.01 25.43
N ALA A 25 16.04 21.10 26.38
CA ALA A 25 16.18 19.70 26.13
C ALA A 25 15.29 19.44 24.89
N ASP A 26 15.88 19.07 23.77
CA ASP A 26 15.16 18.43 22.68
C ASP A 26 14.41 17.26 23.35
N GLU A 27 13.12 17.40 23.57
CA GLU A 27 12.27 16.26 23.88
C GLU A 27 12.48 15.30 22.71
N GLU A 28 13.20 14.22 22.96
CA GLU A 28 13.43 13.15 22.00
C GLU A 28 12.05 12.67 21.54
N GLN A 29 11.62 13.15 20.39
CA GLN A 29 10.29 12.89 19.87
C GLN A 29 10.17 11.38 19.70
N VAL A 30 9.43 10.73 20.59
CA VAL A 30 9.27 9.28 20.61
C VAL A 30 8.68 8.86 19.25
N ARG A 31 9.50 8.21 18.43
CA ARG A 31 9.10 7.76 17.09
C ARG A 31 7.96 6.75 17.19
N PRO A 32 6.87 6.92 16.42
CA PRO A 32 5.75 6.00 16.51
C PRO A 32 6.10 4.63 15.92
N ASN A 33 5.49 3.58 16.45
CA ASN A 33 5.37 2.32 15.72
C ASN A 33 4.44 2.52 14.53
N ILE A 34 4.67 1.77 13.45
CA ILE A 34 3.94 1.95 12.19
C ILE A 34 3.46 0.59 11.70
N ILE A 35 2.16 0.47 11.47
CA ILE A 35 1.53 -0.73 10.92
C ILE A 35 0.70 -0.34 9.68
N LEU A 36 1.06 -0.91 8.53
CA LEU A 36 0.30 -0.78 7.29
C LEU A 36 -0.54 -2.02 7.07
N LEU A 37 -1.85 -1.84 7.00
CA LEU A 37 -2.85 -2.87 6.77
C LEU A 37 -3.43 -2.72 5.36
N MET A 38 -3.58 -3.81 4.60
CA MET A 38 -4.14 -3.73 3.25
C MET A 38 -5.03 -4.94 2.94
N GLY A 39 -6.30 -4.66 2.57
CA GLY A 39 -7.21 -5.65 1.98
C GLY A 39 -6.93 -5.85 0.50
N ASP A 40 -7.11 -7.08 0.01
CA ASP A 40 -6.89 -7.46 -1.40
C ASP A 40 -8.22 -7.42 -2.17
N ASP A 41 -8.32 -6.61 -3.20
CA ASP A 41 -9.57 -6.35 -3.93
C ASP A 41 -10.67 -5.70 -3.09
N HIS A 42 -10.33 -4.95 -2.04
CA HIS A 42 -11.29 -4.31 -1.14
C HIS A 42 -11.61 -2.89 -1.61
N GLY A 43 -12.77 -2.74 -2.22
CA GLY A 43 -13.21 -1.47 -2.81
C GLY A 43 -13.81 -0.51 -1.80
N TRP A 44 -13.86 0.78 -2.16
CA TRP A 44 -14.28 1.89 -1.30
C TRP A 44 -15.67 1.68 -0.68
N GLU A 45 -16.62 1.08 -1.41
CA GLU A 45 -17.99 0.88 -0.94
C GLU A 45 -18.13 -0.30 0.04
N GLU A 46 -17.13 -1.16 0.21
CA GLU A 46 -17.25 -2.41 0.96
C GLU A 46 -16.87 -2.28 2.45
N VAL A 47 -17.19 -1.15 3.05
CA VAL A 47 -17.06 -0.89 4.50
C VAL A 47 -18.31 -0.20 5.04
N GLY A 48 -18.63 -0.43 6.33
CA GLY A 48 -19.83 0.11 6.97
C GLY A 48 -19.81 1.63 7.01
N TYR A 49 -18.68 2.27 7.33
CA TYR A 49 -18.57 3.73 7.41
C TYR A 49 -18.77 4.45 6.06
N ASN A 50 -18.68 3.75 4.93
CA ASN A 50 -19.02 4.28 3.60
C ASN A 50 -20.46 3.92 3.17
N GLY A 51 -21.23 3.32 4.07
CA GLY A 51 -22.66 3.07 3.89
C GLY A 51 -22.98 1.79 3.13
N HIS A 52 -22.13 0.77 3.17
CA HIS A 52 -22.47 -0.54 2.59
C HIS A 52 -23.69 -1.15 3.31
N PRO A 53 -24.73 -1.60 2.58
CA PRO A 53 -25.99 -2.03 3.22
C PRO A 53 -25.89 -3.38 3.94
N TYR A 54 -24.91 -4.21 3.65
CA TYR A 54 -24.82 -5.59 4.17
C TYR A 54 -23.52 -5.89 4.90
N VAL A 55 -22.36 -5.48 4.37
CA VAL A 55 -21.04 -5.78 4.93
C VAL A 55 -20.92 -5.28 6.37
N LYS A 56 -20.36 -6.10 7.24
CA LYS A 56 -20.15 -5.82 8.66
C LYS A 56 -18.67 -5.61 8.93
N THR A 57 -18.28 -4.35 9.18
CA THR A 57 -16.90 -3.94 9.45
C THR A 57 -16.81 -3.06 10.71
N PRO A 58 -17.30 -3.54 11.88
CA PRO A 58 -17.39 -2.71 13.07
C PRO A 58 -16.04 -2.14 13.53
N TYR A 59 -14.94 -2.85 13.34
CA TYR A 59 -13.62 -2.38 13.78
C TYR A 59 -12.99 -1.35 12.84
N LEU A 60 -13.18 -1.46 11.52
CA LEU A 60 -12.83 -0.40 10.56
C LEU A 60 -13.74 0.82 10.74
N ASP A 61 -15.01 0.62 11.09
CA ASP A 61 -15.95 1.70 11.39
C ASP A 61 -15.52 2.44 12.66
N GLU A 62 -15.07 1.74 13.70
CA GLU A 62 -14.48 2.34 14.90
C GLU A 62 -13.18 3.11 14.58
N MET A 63 -12.29 2.55 13.76
CA MET A 63 -11.08 3.27 13.32
C MET A 63 -11.43 4.56 12.58
N ALA A 64 -12.44 4.54 11.71
CA ALA A 64 -12.92 5.71 10.99
C ALA A 64 -13.56 6.76 11.92
N ALA A 65 -14.19 6.31 13.01
CA ALA A 65 -14.82 7.17 14.01
C ALA A 65 -13.83 7.76 15.02
N SER A 66 -12.68 7.12 15.25
CA SER A 66 -11.67 7.55 16.23
C SER A 66 -10.42 8.17 15.61
N GLY A 67 -10.23 8.06 14.28
CA GLY A 67 -9.03 8.50 13.58
C GLY A 67 -9.30 9.48 12.44
N LEU A 68 -8.47 9.42 11.41
CA LEU A 68 -8.60 10.18 10.17
C LEU A 68 -9.18 9.29 9.07
N ARG A 69 -10.42 9.55 8.67
CA ARG A 69 -11.05 8.93 7.51
C ARG A 69 -10.67 9.70 6.23
N LEU A 70 -10.14 8.99 5.25
CA LEU A 70 -9.75 9.52 3.95
C LEU A 70 -10.83 9.16 2.91
N ASP A 71 -11.77 10.08 2.65
CA ASP A 71 -12.87 9.82 1.71
C ASP A 71 -12.38 9.65 0.28
N ASN A 72 -11.30 10.35 -0.10
CA ASN A 72 -10.69 10.32 -1.42
C ASN A 72 -9.31 9.66 -1.36
N PHE A 73 -9.26 8.38 -0.97
CA PHE A 73 -8.03 7.59 -1.00
C PHE A 73 -7.98 6.67 -2.21
N TYR A 74 -6.85 6.69 -2.91
CA TYR A 74 -6.67 6.01 -4.20
C TYR A 74 -5.56 4.97 -4.14
N ALA A 75 -5.68 3.97 -5.02
CA ALA A 75 -4.69 2.93 -5.26
C ALA A 75 -4.48 2.74 -6.77
N GLN A 76 -3.47 1.96 -7.16
CA GLN A 76 -3.34 1.54 -8.56
C GLN A 76 -4.50 0.59 -8.94
N PRO A 77 -4.82 0.44 -10.24
CA PRO A 77 -5.99 -0.33 -10.66
C PRO A 77 -5.89 -1.84 -10.42
N VAL A 78 -4.72 -2.35 -10.01
CA VAL A 78 -4.47 -3.79 -9.74
C VAL A 78 -3.39 -3.99 -8.68
N CYS A 79 -3.38 -5.15 -8.03
CA CYS A 79 -2.67 -5.46 -6.79
C CYS A 79 -1.13 -5.34 -6.82
N SER A 80 -0.39 -6.01 -7.71
CA SER A 80 1.09 -5.90 -7.73
C SER A 80 1.59 -4.46 -7.95
N PRO A 81 1.03 -3.69 -8.90
CA PRO A 81 1.28 -2.27 -9.05
C PRO A 81 1.08 -1.46 -7.76
N THR A 82 -0.03 -1.67 -7.03
CA THR A 82 -0.28 -0.97 -5.77
C THR A 82 0.74 -1.34 -4.70
N ARG A 83 1.05 -2.63 -4.55
CA ARG A 83 2.00 -3.10 -3.53
C ARG A 83 3.40 -2.54 -3.76
N GLY A 84 3.88 -2.55 -5.01
CA GLY A 84 5.11 -1.86 -5.38
C GLY A 84 5.04 -0.35 -5.15
N ASN A 85 3.90 0.29 -5.42
CA ASN A 85 3.68 1.72 -5.20
C ASN A 85 3.77 2.11 -3.71
N VAL A 86 3.19 1.30 -2.81
CA VAL A 86 3.33 1.47 -1.35
C VAL A 86 4.79 1.35 -0.91
N LEU A 87 5.48 0.32 -1.41
CA LEU A 87 6.86 0.05 -1.00
C LEU A 87 7.84 1.14 -1.44
N THR A 88 7.63 1.76 -2.61
CA THR A 88 8.62 2.64 -3.24
C THR A 88 8.24 4.11 -3.26
N GLY A 89 6.96 4.48 -3.01
CA GLY A 89 6.45 5.84 -3.22
C GLY A 89 6.42 6.27 -4.69
N ARG A 90 6.63 5.32 -5.63
CA ARG A 90 6.80 5.55 -7.06
C ARG A 90 5.72 4.85 -7.88
N HIS A 91 5.38 5.41 -9.03
CA HIS A 91 4.47 4.75 -9.95
C HIS A 91 5.07 3.43 -10.49
N PRO A 92 4.32 2.31 -10.49
CA PRO A 92 4.86 0.98 -10.77
C PRO A 92 5.47 0.82 -12.16
N ASN A 93 5.08 1.64 -13.12
CA ASN A 93 5.69 1.64 -14.46
C ASN A 93 7.13 2.13 -14.47
N ARG A 94 7.61 2.85 -13.44
CA ARG A 94 9.01 3.30 -13.36
C ARG A 94 10.00 2.14 -13.24
N TYR A 95 9.55 1.04 -12.66
CA TYR A 95 10.39 -0.14 -12.39
C TYR A 95 9.84 -1.45 -12.99
N GLY A 96 8.81 -1.36 -13.83
CA GLY A 96 8.33 -2.48 -14.65
C GLY A 96 7.31 -3.42 -13.99
N THR A 97 6.74 -3.07 -12.83
CA THR A 97 5.67 -3.85 -12.18
C THR A 97 4.29 -3.46 -12.74
N PHE A 98 4.07 -3.65 -14.03
CA PHE A 98 2.88 -3.16 -14.75
C PHE A 98 1.59 -3.87 -14.38
N THR A 99 1.68 -5.17 -14.07
CA THR A 99 0.53 -6.08 -13.86
C THR A 99 0.91 -7.18 -12.88
N PRO A 100 -0.06 -7.93 -12.32
CA PRO A 100 0.21 -9.15 -11.56
C PRO A 100 1.14 -10.12 -12.30
N GLY A 101 2.11 -10.71 -11.56
CA GLY A 101 3.14 -11.57 -12.15
C GLY A 101 4.39 -10.81 -12.61
N ARG A 102 4.48 -9.51 -12.31
CA ARG A 102 5.69 -8.71 -12.47
C ARG A 102 6.35 -8.50 -11.13
N SER A 103 7.64 -8.80 -11.02
CA SER A 103 8.41 -8.47 -9.82
C SER A 103 8.76 -6.99 -9.78
N ILE A 104 9.02 -6.50 -8.57
CA ILE A 104 9.71 -5.23 -8.37
C ILE A 104 11.13 -5.34 -8.96
N ARG A 105 11.72 -4.22 -9.30
CA ARG A 105 13.11 -4.19 -9.75
C ARG A 105 14.05 -4.31 -8.54
N PRO A 106 15.10 -5.14 -8.57
CA PRO A 106 15.98 -5.37 -7.41
C PRO A 106 16.67 -4.12 -6.87
N GLU A 107 16.89 -3.12 -7.73
CA GLU A 107 17.55 -1.86 -7.35
C GLU A 107 16.62 -0.85 -6.68
N GLU A 108 15.31 -1.14 -6.56
CA GLU A 108 14.38 -0.24 -5.87
C GLU A 108 14.66 -0.18 -4.37
N VAL A 109 14.72 1.03 -3.85
CA VAL A 109 14.78 1.29 -2.41
C VAL A 109 13.36 1.33 -1.87
N THR A 110 13.05 0.48 -0.90
CA THR A 110 11.72 0.38 -0.31
C THR A 110 11.63 1.13 1.01
N VAL A 111 10.41 1.41 1.44
CA VAL A 111 10.14 1.97 2.77
C VAL A 111 10.73 1.10 3.89
N ALA A 112 10.76 -0.23 3.72
CA ALA A 112 11.35 -1.12 4.72
C ALA A 112 12.86 -0.96 4.83
N HIS A 113 13.59 -0.77 3.71
CA HIS A 113 15.02 -0.42 3.76
C HIS A 113 15.26 0.87 4.55
N LEU A 114 14.51 1.93 4.21
CA LEU A 114 14.67 3.26 4.81
C LEU A 114 14.37 3.27 6.32
N LEU A 115 13.35 2.52 6.73
CA LEU A 115 13.01 2.42 8.14
C LEU A 115 13.96 1.50 8.91
N SER A 116 14.44 0.42 8.30
CA SER A 116 15.51 -0.42 8.88
C SER A 116 16.78 0.42 9.12
N ASP A 117 17.20 1.22 8.14
CA ASP A 117 18.34 2.14 8.27
C ASP A 117 18.09 3.20 9.36
N ALA A 118 16.83 3.59 9.59
CA ALA A 118 16.45 4.47 10.69
C ALA A 118 16.29 3.76 12.05
N GLY A 119 16.61 2.44 12.13
CA GLY A 119 16.60 1.66 13.37
C GLY A 119 15.25 1.05 13.75
N TYR A 120 14.31 0.95 12.80
CA TYR A 120 13.08 0.19 13.00
C TYR A 120 13.32 -1.30 12.77
N ALA A 121 12.73 -2.14 13.60
CA ALA A 121 12.57 -3.55 13.28
C ALA A 121 11.45 -3.69 12.23
N THR A 122 11.67 -4.48 11.17
CA THR A 122 10.78 -4.55 10.02
C THR A 122 10.16 -5.94 9.85
N GLY A 123 8.83 -6.02 9.67
CA GLY A 123 8.10 -7.28 9.50
C GLY A 123 7.07 -7.25 8.38
N HIS A 124 6.95 -8.35 7.61
CA HIS A 124 5.94 -8.50 6.56
C HIS A 124 5.12 -9.77 6.73
N PHE A 125 3.78 -9.64 6.74
CA PHE A 125 2.86 -10.76 6.92
C PHE A 125 1.81 -10.76 5.81
N GLY A 126 1.69 -11.89 5.09
CA GLY A 126 0.67 -12.10 4.07
C GLY A 126 1.13 -12.02 2.62
N LYS A 127 0.30 -11.44 1.75
CA LYS A 127 0.49 -11.41 0.30
C LYS A 127 1.64 -10.47 -0.10
N TRP A 128 2.70 -11.02 -0.68
CA TRP A 128 3.80 -10.22 -1.20
C TRP A 128 3.55 -9.66 -2.60
N HIS A 129 3.37 -10.51 -3.55
CA HIS A 129 2.92 -10.26 -4.94
C HIS A 129 3.79 -9.32 -5.81
N VAL A 130 4.99 -8.97 -5.36
CA VAL A 130 5.98 -8.17 -6.11
C VAL A 130 7.30 -8.93 -6.33
N GLY A 131 7.26 -10.23 -6.20
CA GLY A 131 8.37 -11.18 -6.41
C GLY A 131 8.11 -12.49 -5.68
N PRO A 132 8.93 -13.54 -5.91
CA PRO A 132 8.87 -14.77 -5.14
C PRO A 132 9.30 -14.54 -3.69
N VAL A 133 8.63 -15.22 -2.75
CA VAL A 133 8.95 -15.12 -1.31
C VAL A 133 10.15 -15.97 -0.89
N LYS A 134 10.68 -16.84 -1.75
CA LYS A 134 11.82 -17.70 -1.44
C LYS A 134 13.11 -16.93 -1.15
N LYS A 135 13.92 -17.42 -0.22
CA LYS A 135 15.13 -16.75 0.26
C LYS A 135 16.14 -16.39 -0.85
N THR A 136 16.20 -17.19 -1.92
CA THR A 136 17.14 -16.98 -3.03
C THR A 136 16.70 -15.91 -4.04
N SER A 137 15.44 -15.45 -3.98
CA SER A 137 14.97 -14.39 -4.88
C SER A 137 15.52 -13.03 -4.44
N PRO A 138 16.07 -12.21 -5.36
CA PRO A 138 16.53 -10.86 -5.02
C PRO A 138 15.38 -9.85 -4.81
N THR A 139 14.13 -10.30 -4.90
CA THR A 139 12.92 -9.49 -4.69
C THR A 139 11.98 -10.13 -3.66
N ASN A 140 12.51 -11.01 -2.78
CA ASN A 140 11.74 -11.49 -1.63
C ASN A 140 11.61 -10.39 -0.56
N PRO A 141 10.73 -10.52 0.43
CA PRO A 141 10.57 -9.51 1.47
C PRO A 141 11.88 -9.14 2.17
N GLY A 142 12.77 -10.12 2.48
CA GLY A 142 14.06 -9.86 3.12
C GLY A 142 15.01 -9.05 2.23
N ALA A 143 15.10 -9.38 0.94
CA ALA A 143 15.88 -8.59 -0.01
C ALA A 143 15.31 -7.18 -0.22
N MET A 144 14.03 -6.96 0.14
CA MET A 144 13.35 -5.67 0.07
C MET A 144 13.26 -4.99 1.45
N GLY A 145 14.11 -5.35 2.42
CA GLY A 145 14.32 -4.63 3.67
C GLY A 145 13.53 -5.12 4.88
N PHE A 146 12.84 -6.27 4.82
CA PHE A 146 12.14 -6.84 5.97
C PHE A 146 12.99 -7.86 6.72
N ASP A 147 13.14 -7.71 8.04
CA ASP A 147 13.93 -8.62 8.90
C ASP A 147 13.25 -9.98 9.08
N GLU A 148 11.93 -9.97 9.26
CA GLU A 148 11.12 -11.16 9.45
C GLU A 148 9.88 -11.14 8.53
N TRP A 149 9.52 -12.33 7.98
CA TRP A 149 8.28 -12.42 7.20
C TRP A 149 7.63 -13.80 7.26
N LEU A 150 6.29 -13.81 7.19
CA LEU A 150 5.47 -14.98 6.90
C LEU A 150 4.57 -14.63 5.72
N SER A 151 4.94 -15.08 4.51
CA SER A 151 4.37 -14.49 3.29
C SER A 151 4.01 -15.54 2.24
N HIS A 152 3.14 -15.10 1.32
CA HIS A 152 2.68 -15.84 0.16
C HIS A 152 3.03 -15.08 -1.13
N ASP A 153 3.38 -15.81 -2.19
CA ASP A 153 3.72 -15.21 -3.49
C ASP A 153 2.55 -14.42 -4.10
N ASN A 154 1.30 -14.84 -3.85
CA ASN A 154 0.11 -14.27 -4.45
C ASN A 154 -1.07 -14.27 -3.47
N PHE A 155 -2.27 -14.66 -3.88
CA PHE A 155 -3.46 -14.76 -3.03
C PHE A 155 -3.55 -16.11 -2.31
N PHE A 156 -4.30 -16.12 -1.21
CA PHE A 156 -4.57 -17.27 -0.37
C PHE A 156 -5.89 -17.05 0.39
N GLU A 157 -6.45 -18.12 0.91
CA GLU A 157 -7.72 -18.16 1.61
C GLU A 157 -7.61 -19.01 2.88
N LEU A 158 -8.70 -19.63 3.36
CA LEU A 158 -8.70 -20.56 4.50
C LEU A 158 -7.57 -21.60 4.37
N ASP A 159 -6.97 -21.98 5.48
CA ASP A 159 -5.86 -22.94 5.59
C ASP A 159 -4.67 -22.59 4.68
N PRO A 160 -4.09 -21.38 4.76
CA PRO A 160 -3.10 -20.93 3.82
C PRO A 160 -1.78 -21.72 3.90
N VAL A 161 -1.07 -21.76 2.76
CA VAL A 161 0.29 -22.32 2.68
C VAL A 161 1.28 -21.18 2.55
N LEU A 162 1.97 -20.83 3.62
CA LEU A 162 2.83 -19.65 3.74
C LEU A 162 4.30 -20.04 3.89
N SER A 163 5.20 -19.16 3.46
CA SER A 163 6.66 -19.30 3.61
C SER A 163 7.17 -18.36 4.71
N ARG A 164 7.83 -18.91 5.72
CA ARG A 164 8.49 -18.16 6.78
C ARG A 164 9.94 -17.88 6.39
N ASN A 165 10.32 -16.60 6.30
CA ASN A 165 11.68 -16.13 5.99
C ASN A 165 12.29 -16.81 4.75
N GLY A 166 11.42 -17.06 3.73
CA GLY A 166 11.84 -17.69 2.47
C GLY A 166 12.16 -19.16 2.53
N GLY A 167 11.85 -19.83 3.65
CA GLY A 167 11.96 -21.28 3.80
C GLY A 167 10.86 -22.05 3.06
N PRO A 168 10.88 -23.40 3.16
CA PRO A 168 9.83 -24.23 2.56
C PRO A 168 8.44 -23.81 3.00
N PRO A 169 7.44 -23.74 2.09
CA PRO A 169 6.08 -23.42 2.45
C PRO A 169 5.48 -24.41 3.43
N GLN A 170 4.73 -23.90 4.40
CA GLN A 170 4.06 -24.66 5.44
C GLN A 170 2.57 -24.36 5.41
N LYS A 171 1.74 -25.39 5.64
CA LYS A 171 0.29 -25.24 5.75
C LYS A 171 -0.07 -24.80 7.17
N PHE A 172 -0.86 -23.75 7.25
CA PHE A 172 -1.54 -23.30 8.46
C PHE A 172 -3.02 -23.71 8.39
N TYR A 173 -3.70 -23.79 9.51
CA TYR A 173 -5.10 -24.22 9.56
C TYR A 173 -5.96 -23.13 10.19
N GLY A 174 -7.06 -22.77 9.54
CA GLY A 174 -8.02 -21.78 10.00
C GLY A 174 -8.17 -20.59 9.05
N GLU A 175 -8.73 -19.52 9.56
CA GLU A 175 -9.00 -18.29 8.83
C GLU A 175 -7.67 -17.52 8.58
N SER A 176 -7.45 -17.12 7.34
CA SER A 176 -6.15 -16.60 6.91
C SER A 176 -5.79 -15.26 7.54
N SER A 177 -6.75 -14.36 7.70
CA SER A 177 -6.52 -13.04 8.30
C SER A 177 -6.19 -13.15 9.78
N GLU A 178 -6.83 -14.09 10.50
CA GLU A 178 -6.54 -14.36 11.91
C GLU A 178 -5.11 -14.89 12.09
N ILE A 179 -4.68 -15.81 11.23
CA ILE A 179 -3.32 -16.39 11.25
C ILE A 179 -2.28 -15.28 11.06
N LEU A 180 -2.49 -14.37 10.10
CA LEU A 180 -1.56 -13.27 9.86
C LEU A 180 -1.46 -12.31 11.03
N ILE A 181 -2.60 -11.99 11.65
CA ILE A 181 -2.65 -11.10 12.81
C ILE A 181 -1.99 -11.74 14.02
N ASP A 182 -2.19 -13.05 14.26
CA ASP A 182 -1.51 -13.75 15.35
C ASP A 182 0.01 -13.73 15.20
N GLU A 183 0.51 -13.95 14.00
CA GLU A 183 1.93 -13.86 13.70
C GLU A 183 2.48 -12.43 13.86
N ALA A 184 1.72 -11.43 13.43
CA ALA A 184 2.11 -10.03 13.61
C ALA A 184 2.12 -9.63 15.08
N ILE A 185 1.15 -10.06 15.89
CA ILE A 185 1.11 -9.82 17.35
C ILE A 185 2.33 -10.48 18.01
N ASN A 186 2.63 -11.74 17.70
CA ASN A 186 3.81 -12.43 18.21
C ASN A 186 5.13 -11.70 17.87
N TYR A 187 5.20 -11.12 16.67
CA TYR A 187 6.33 -10.29 16.26
C TYR A 187 6.40 -9.00 17.07
N ILE A 188 5.30 -8.27 17.21
CA ILE A 188 5.19 -7.01 17.96
C ILE A 188 5.59 -7.20 19.42
N GLU A 189 5.13 -8.28 20.07
CA GLU A 189 5.49 -8.61 21.45
C GLU A 189 7.01 -8.78 21.63
N LYS A 190 7.67 -9.48 20.70
CA LYS A 190 9.13 -9.63 20.71
C LYS A 190 9.84 -8.29 20.56
N LYS A 191 9.36 -7.40 19.65
CA LYS A 191 9.99 -6.09 19.42
C LYS A 191 9.77 -5.14 20.59
N LYS A 192 8.60 -5.17 21.23
CA LYS A 192 8.35 -4.46 22.49
C LYS A 192 9.33 -4.87 23.59
N GLN A 193 9.57 -6.17 23.77
CA GLN A 193 10.53 -6.67 24.76
C GLN A 193 11.98 -6.20 24.48
N ALA A 194 12.30 -5.93 23.21
CA ALA A 194 13.61 -5.40 22.80
C ALA A 194 13.70 -3.88 22.81
N ASP A 195 12.62 -3.19 23.22
CA ASP A 195 12.48 -1.71 23.22
C ASP A 195 12.83 -1.07 21.86
N ALA A 196 12.45 -1.74 20.78
CA ALA A 196 12.70 -1.31 19.42
C ALA A 196 11.41 -0.82 18.74
N PRO A 197 11.40 0.37 18.09
CA PRO A 197 10.29 0.77 17.26
C PRO A 197 10.14 -0.22 16.10
N PHE A 198 8.91 -0.49 15.68
CA PHE A 198 8.66 -1.45 14.60
C PHE A 198 7.87 -0.85 13.46
N PHE A 199 8.18 -1.34 12.27
CA PHE A 199 7.42 -1.14 11.04
C PHE A 199 6.90 -2.50 10.57
N THR A 200 5.59 -2.64 10.55
CA THR A 200 4.94 -3.91 10.20
C THR A 200 3.98 -3.70 9.04
N VAL A 201 4.09 -4.56 8.03
CA VAL A 201 3.21 -4.60 6.87
C VAL A 201 2.37 -5.87 6.94
N ILE A 202 1.05 -5.74 7.00
CA ILE A 202 0.10 -6.87 7.04
C ILE A 202 -0.80 -6.75 5.83
N TRP A 203 -0.55 -7.55 4.81
CA TRP A 203 -1.29 -7.56 3.57
C TRP A 203 -2.13 -8.83 3.47
N PHE A 204 -3.43 -8.67 3.69
CA PHE A 204 -4.38 -9.78 3.69
C PHE A 204 -4.51 -10.43 2.32
N GLY A 205 -4.94 -11.69 2.28
CA GLY A 205 -5.41 -12.36 1.08
C GLY A 205 -6.86 -12.02 0.76
N SER A 206 -7.61 -11.64 1.78
CA SER A 206 -9.05 -11.34 1.72
C SER A 206 -9.32 -9.88 1.32
N PRO A 207 -10.41 -9.63 0.59
CA PRO A 207 -11.36 -10.56 -0.02
C PRO A 207 -11.07 -10.84 -1.51
N HIS A 208 -9.94 -11.42 -1.88
CA HIS A 208 -9.60 -11.79 -3.27
C HIS A 208 -10.13 -13.18 -3.64
N GLU A 209 -10.63 -13.33 -4.89
CA GLU A 209 -10.98 -14.67 -5.41
C GLU A 209 -9.77 -15.63 -5.43
N PRO A 210 -9.99 -16.93 -5.15
CA PRO A 210 -11.23 -17.65 -4.87
C PRO A 210 -11.73 -17.36 -3.45
N TYR A 211 -13.03 -17.12 -3.32
CA TYR A 211 -13.63 -16.78 -2.04
C TYR A 211 -13.88 -18.02 -1.18
N SER A 212 -13.78 -17.83 0.13
CA SER A 212 -14.11 -18.83 1.14
C SER A 212 -14.54 -18.11 2.43
N GLY A 213 -15.02 -18.85 3.41
CA GLY A 213 -15.38 -18.31 4.72
C GLY A 213 -15.60 -19.43 5.71
N ILE A 214 -15.40 -19.16 6.99
CA ILE A 214 -15.81 -20.07 8.04
C ILE A 214 -17.34 -20.02 8.19
N GLU A 215 -17.94 -21.13 8.64
CA GLU A 215 -19.39 -21.29 8.71
C GLU A 215 -20.08 -20.17 9.49
N THR A 216 -19.52 -19.76 10.61
CA THR A 216 -20.07 -18.67 11.44
C THR A 216 -20.15 -17.33 10.71
N ASP A 217 -19.19 -17.01 9.84
CA ASP A 217 -19.17 -15.79 9.08
C ASP A 217 -20.11 -15.85 7.86
N LEU A 218 -20.19 -17.02 7.20
CA LEU A 218 -21.13 -17.27 6.10
C LEU A 218 -22.57 -17.12 6.54
N LEU A 219 -22.91 -17.58 7.77
CA LEU A 219 -24.26 -17.47 8.34
C LEU A 219 -24.71 -16.02 8.54
N LEU A 220 -23.79 -15.06 8.71
CA LEU A 220 -24.11 -13.63 8.86
C LEU A 220 -24.76 -13.00 7.61
N TYR A 221 -24.68 -13.67 6.46
CA TYR A 221 -25.06 -13.13 5.15
C TYR A 221 -26.12 -13.96 4.42
N GLN A 222 -26.78 -14.89 5.12
CA GLN A 222 -27.84 -15.72 4.51
C GLN A 222 -29.09 -14.91 4.08
N ASP A 223 -29.25 -13.71 4.62
CA ASP A 223 -30.39 -12.82 4.30
C ASP A 223 -30.13 -11.88 3.08
N LEU A 224 -29.02 -12.11 2.33
CA LEU A 224 -28.79 -11.35 1.11
C LEU A 224 -29.94 -11.51 0.12
N PRO A 225 -30.32 -10.43 -0.62
CA PRO A 225 -31.46 -10.46 -1.54
C PRO A 225 -31.40 -11.57 -2.58
N GLU A 226 -32.51 -12.28 -2.77
CA GLU A 226 -32.66 -13.36 -3.76
C GLU A 226 -32.39 -12.91 -5.22
N LYS A 227 -32.60 -11.61 -5.52
CA LYS A 227 -32.33 -11.04 -6.86
C LYS A 227 -30.89 -11.29 -7.35
N TYR A 228 -29.94 -11.49 -6.44
CA TYR A 228 -28.55 -11.80 -6.80
C TYR A 228 -28.36 -13.24 -7.31
N ASN A 229 -29.34 -14.14 -7.15
CA ASN A 229 -29.31 -15.47 -7.75
C ASN A 229 -29.48 -15.41 -9.29
N ASP A 230 -30.15 -14.39 -9.80
CA ASP A 230 -30.40 -14.21 -11.23
C ASP A 230 -29.14 -13.71 -11.99
N VAL A 231 -28.12 -13.27 -11.25
CA VAL A 231 -26.86 -12.79 -11.80
C VAL A 231 -25.80 -13.88 -11.68
N THR A 232 -25.17 -14.23 -12.78
CA THR A 232 -24.06 -15.20 -12.81
C THR A 232 -22.73 -14.48 -13.03
N VAL A 233 -21.76 -14.76 -12.17
CA VAL A 233 -20.39 -14.23 -12.26
C VAL A 233 -19.39 -15.35 -12.58
N ARG A 234 -18.26 -14.97 -13.16
CA ARG A 234 -17.16 -15.90 -13.49
C ARG A 234 -15.97 -15.60 -12.59
N LEU A 235 -15.52 -16.61 -11.87
CA LEU A 235 -14.40 -16.52 -10.93
C LEU A 235 -13.52 -17.78 -10.96
N THR A 236 -12.40 -17.73 -10.26
CA THR A 236 -11.49 -18.87 -10.12
C THR A 236 -12.04 -19.90 -9.13
N SER A 237 -12.06 -21.17 -9.47
CA SER A 237 -12.45 -22.27 -8.58
C SER A 237 -11.35 -22.57 -7.58
N ASN A 238 -11.71 -22.72 -6.29
CA ASN A 238 -10.81 -23.21 -5.24
C ASN A 238 -10.32 -24.63 -5.48
N GLU A 239 -11.08 -25.42 -6.24
CA GLU A 239 -10.82 -26.85 -6.44
C GLU A 239 -9.91 -27.12 -7.63
N THR A 240 -10.19 -26.44 -8.74
CA THR A 240 -9.50 -26.71 -10.02
C THR A 240 -8.55 -25.60 -10.45
N GLY A 241 -8.72 -24.37 -9.95
CA GLY A 241 -8.04 -23.18 -10.44
C GLY A 241 -8.55 -22.68 -11.79
N GLU A 242 -9.55 -23.35 -12.36
CA GLU A 242 -10.18 -22.94 -13.60
C GLU A 242 -11.27 -21.90 -13.38
N LYS A 243 -11.66 -21.19 -14.44
CA LYS A 243 -12.77 -20.24 -14.37
C LYS A 243 -14.11 -20.96 -14.42
N VAL A 244 -14.89 -20.84 -13.33
CA VAL A 244 -16.25 -21.39 -13.18
C VAL A 244 -17.28 -20.27 -13.13
N LYS A 245 -18.54 -20.60 -13.37
CA LYS A 245 -19.68 -19.68 -13.22
C LYS A 245 -20.42 -20.03 -11.94
N ARG A 246 -20.78 -19.00 -11.15
CA ARG A 246 -21.53 -19.14 -9.90
C ARG A 246 -22.59 -18.05 -9.77
N PRO A 247 -23.71 -18.27 -9.04
CA PRO A 247 -24.62 -17.20 -8.68
C PRO A 247 -23.90 -16.09 -7.91
N LEU A 248 -24.20 -14.83 -8.22
CA LEU A 248 -23.59 -13.68 -7.52
C LEU A 248 -23.90 -13.72 -6.03
N ARG A 249 -25.07 -14.16 -5.62
CA ARG A 249 -25.47 -14.25 -4.20
C ARG A 249 -24.50 -15.11 -3.40
N ASP A 250 -24.18 -16.31 -3.88
CA ASP A 250 -23.24 -17.21 -3.21
C ASP A 250 -21.85 -16.59 -3.08
N VAL A 251 -21.41 -15.93 -4.16
CA VAL A 251 -20.11 -15.24 -4.19
C VAL A 251 -20.07 -14.06 -3.22
N LEU A 252 -21.16 -13.28 -3.10
CA LEU A 252 -21.24 -12.18 -2.16
C LEU A 252 -21.28 -12.65 -0.70
N ILE A 253 -21.94 -13.78 -0.40
CA ILE A 253 -21.94 -14.38 0.95
C ILE A 253 -20.50 -14.68 1.38
N GLU A 254 -19.74 -15.39 0.55
CA GLU A 254 -18.36 -15.74 0.83
C GLU A 254 -17.45 -14.50 0.94
N ARG A 255 -17.57 -13.58 -0.01
CA ARG A 255 -16.79 -12.35 -0.04
C ARG A 255 -17.01 -11.48 1.21
N TYR A 256 -18.27 -11.30 1.62
CA TYR A 256 -18.59 -10.50 2.80
C TYR A 256 -18.19 -11.21 4.10
N ALA A 257 -18.22 -12.54 4.13
CA ALA A 257 -17.69 -13.33 5.22
C ALA A 257 -16.17 -13.12 5.39
N GLU A 258 -15.39 -13.11 4.30
CA GLU A 258 -13.97 -12.80 4.33
C GLU A 258 -13.67 -11.37 4.79
N ILE A 259 -14.45 -10.37 4.34
CA ILE A 259 -14.30 -8.99 4.82
C ILE A 259 -14.55 -8.89 6.32
N THR A 260 -15.59 -9.58 6.84
CA THR A 260 -15.89 -9.58 8.27
C THR A 260 -14.80 -10.30 9.08
N ALA A 261 -14.24 -11.38 8.58
CA ALA A 261 -13.13 -12.09 9.23
C ALA A 261 -11.86 -11.21 9.27
N MET A 262 -11.56 -10.52 8.19
CA MET A 262 -10.46 -9.55 8.13
C MET A 262 -10.67 -8.39 9.11
N ASP A 263 -11.86 -7.80 9.15
CA ASP A 263 -12.22 -6.71 10.07
C ASP A 263 -12.10 -7.17 11.54
N ARG A 264 -12.61 -8.35 11.88
CA ARG A 264 -12.47 -8.96 13.21
C ARG A 264 -11.00 -9.14 13.59
N SER A 265 -10.18 -9.55 12.64
CA SER A 265 -8.73 -9.73 12.84
C SER A 265 -8.02 -8.40 13.11
N ILE A 266 -8.42 -7.32 12.44
CA ILE A 266 -7.96 -5.95 12.73
C ILE A 266 -8.36 -5.53 14.14
N GLY A 267 -9.59 -5.86 14.58
CA GLY A 267 -10.05 -5.64 15.96
C GLY A 267 -9.19 -6.37 16.99
N LYS A 268 -8.79 -7.62 16.70
CA LYS A 268 -7.87 -8.40 17.54
C LYS A 268 -6.50 -7.71 17.68
N LEU A 269 -5.93 -7.18 16.57
CA LEU A 269 -4.67 -6.42 16.60
C LEU A 269 -4.80 -5.16 17.46
N ARG A 270 -5.86 -4.37 17.26
CA ARG A 270 -6.10 -3.14 18.04
C ARG A 270 -6.19 -3.44 19.55
N ASN A 271 -6.89 -4.52 19.92
CA ASN A 271 -6.98 -4.97 21.31
C ASN A 271 -5.63 -5.42 21.87
N ALA A 272 -4.82 -6.13 21.08
CA ALA A 272 -3.47 -6.52 21.49
C ALA A 272 -2.56 -5.30 21.72
N LEU A 273 -2.57 -4.32 20.82
CA LEU A 273 -1.82 -3.06 20.99
C LEU A 273 -2.24 -2.33 22.27
N LYS A 274 -3.53 -2.27 22.56
CA LYS A 274 -4.05 -1.69 23.81
C LYS A 274 -3.54 -2.43 25.05
N THR A 275 -3.62 -3.77 25.03
CA THR A 275 -3.16 -4.62 26.13
C THR A 275 -1.65 -4.49 26.37
N LEU A 276 -0.89 -4.30 25.29
CA LEU A 276 0.54 -4.09 25.34
C LEU A 276 0.92 -2.64 25.73
N GLY A 277 -0.03 -1.70 25.81
CA GLY A 277 0.24 -0.28 26.06
C GLY A 277 0.94 0.42 24.91
N LEU A 278 0.71 -0.03 23.68
CA LEU A 278 1.35 0.50 22.48
C LEU A 278 0.40 1.33 21.60
N SER A 279 -0.93 1.28 21.86
CA SER A 279 -1.93 1.89 20.98
C SER A 279 -1.74 3.40 20.78
N ASP A 280 -1.36 4.15 21.82
CA ASP A 280 -1.27 5.60 21.75
C ASP A 280 -0.21 6.07 20.74
N ASN A 281 0.96 5.42 20.73
CA ASN A 281 2.06 5.77 19.84
C ASN A 281 2.28 4.70 18.74
N THR A 282 1.21 4.13 18.22
CA THR A 282 1.23 3.27 17.02
C THR A 282 0.31 3.86 15.96
N LEU A 283 0.87 4.16 14.80
CA LEU A 283 0.10 4.54 13.62
C LEU A 283 -0.38 3.28 12.92
N LEU A 284 -1.70 3.08 12.87
CA LEU A 284 -2.38 2.08 12.04
C LEU A 284 -2.91 2.75 10.78
N TRP A 285 -2.48 2.31 9.61
CA TRP A 285 -2.97 2.81 8.32
C TRP A 285 -3.58 1.66 7.52
N TYR A 286 -4.90 1.67 7.36
CA TYR A 286 -5.63 0.70 6.54
C TYR A 286 -5.99 1.28 5.18
N CYS A 287 -5.86 0.44 4.11
CA CYS A 287 -6.41 0.73 2.78
C CYS A 287 -6.73 -0.56 2.01
N GLY A 288 -7.51 -0.44 0.91
CA GLY A 288 -7.59 -1.47 -0.13
C GLY A 288 -6.43 -1.36 -1.12
N ASP A 289 -6.13 -2.43 -1.86
CA ASP A 289 -5.08 -2.40 -2.90
C ASP A 289 -5.59 -2.05 -4.30
N ASN A 290 -6.86 -2.21 -4.57
CA ASN A 290 -7.58 -1.75 -5.76
C ASN A 290 -9.10 -1.88 -5.56
N GLY A 291 -9.87 -1.38 -6.51
CA GLY A 291 -11.32 -1.45 -6.46
C GLY A 291 -11.89 -2.85 -6.63
N ILE A 292 -13.22 -2.96 -6.54
CA ILE A 292 -13.98 -4.22 -6.55
C ILE A 292 -13.79 -4.95 -7.88
N PRO A 293 -13.49 -6.27 -7.88
CA PRO A 293 -13.44 -7.05 -9.11
C PRO A 293 -14.86 -7.33 -9.65
N PRO A 294 -15.01 -7.62 -10.97
CA PRO A 294 -16.32 -7.93 -11.56
C PRO A 294 -17.05 -9.08 -10.89
N SER A 295 -16.32 -10.06 -10.31
CA SER A 295 -16.87 -11.22 -9.61
C SER A 295 -17.54 -10.87 -8.27
N GLY A 296 -17.16 -9.76 -7.64
CA GLY A 296 -17.76 -9.27 -6.39
C GLY A 296 -18.62 -8.01 -6.57
N LEU A 297 -18.75 -7.53 -7.82
CA LEU A 297 -19.45 -6.28 -8.10
C LEU A 297 -20.98 -6.47 -8.04
N ARG A 298 -21.62 -5.68 -7.19
CA ARG A 298 -23.06 -5.42 -7.17
C ARG A 298 -23.36 -4.02 -7.73
N GLU A 299 -24.59 -3.52 -7.51
CA GLU A 299 -24.90 -2.12 -7.82
C GLU A 299 -23.93 -1.19 -7.09
N SER A 300 -23.29 -0.29 -7.82
CA SER A 300 -22.36 0.71 -7.32
C SER A 300 -22.75 2.11 -7.77
N ARG A 301 -22.52 3.11 -6.92
CA ARG A 301 -22.64 4.52 -7.29
C ARG A 301 -21.46 5.03 -8.10
N PHE A 302 -20.33 4.29 -8.08
CA PHE A 302 -19.14 4.63 -8.82
C PHE A 302 -19.01 3.81 -10.10
N ARG A 303 -18.47 4.42 -11.14
CA ARG A 303 -18.23 3.76 -12.42
C ARG A 303 -16.99 2.87 -12.36
N GLY A 304 -17.00 1.79 -13.13
CA GLY A 304 -15.86 0.92 -13.37
C GLY A 304 -15.71 -0.21 -12.36
N TYR A 305 -14.54 -0.86 -12.39
CA TYR A 305 -14.16 -1.98 -11.53
C TYR A 305 -12.63 -2.19 -11.62
N LYS A 306 -12.08 -3.09 -10.79
CA LYS A 306 -10.67 -3.50 -10.80
C LYS A 306 -10.09 -3.62 -12.22
N GLY A 307 -8.97 -2.96 -12.48
CA GLY A 307 -8.32 -2.92 -13.80
C GLY A 307 -8.75 -1.76 -14.69
N GLN A 308 -9.67 -0.90 -14.22
CA GLN A 308 -10.08 0.33 -14.88
C GLN A 308 -9.67 1.56 -14.06
N LEU A 309 -9.57 2.72 -14.71
CA LEU A 309 -9.16 3.97 -14.05
C LEU A 309 -10.33 4.88 -13.65
N TYR A 310 -11.54 4.35 -13.67
CA TYR A 310 -12.72 5.00 -13.09
C TYR A 310 -12.76 4.80 -11.57
N GLU A 311 -13.57 5.62 -10.89
CA GLU A 311 -13.58 5.69 -9.42
C GLU A 311 -13.69 4.31 -8.75
N ASN A 312 -14.58 3.42 -9.19
CA ASN A 312 -14.73 2.10 -8.58
C ASN A 312 -13.54 1.13 -8.84
N GLY A 313 -12.64 1.49 -9.76
CA GLY A 313 -11.44 0.70 -10.03
C GLY A 313 -10.21 1.10 -9.21
N ILE A 314 -10.17 2.38 -8.75
CA ILE A 314 -8.97 2.96 -8.12
C ILE A 314 -9.24 3.62 -6.78
N ARG A 315 -10.47 3.97 -6.43
CA ARG A 315 -10.83 4.52 -5.12
C ARG A 315 -11.06 3.39 -4.14
N VAL A 316 -10.40 3.46 -2.99
CA VAL A 316 -10.38 2.41 -1.97
C VAL A 316 -10.68 2.98 -0.59
N PRO A 317 -11.11 2.18 0.39
CA PRO A 317 -11.22 2.64 1.75
C PRO A 317 -9.84 3.07 2.26
N GLY A 318 -9.80 4.16 3.01
CA GLY A 318 -8.58 4.70 3.63
C GLY A 318 -8.88 5.22 5.02
N VAL A 319 -8.19 4.71 6.03
CA VAL A 319 -8.34 5.19 7.40
C VAL A 319 -7.01 5.11 8.15
N ILE A 320 -6.72 6.13 8.98
CA ILE A 320 -5.53 6.20 9.81
C ILE A 320 -5.98 6.40 11.26
N GLU A 321 -5.57 5.50 12.15
CA GLU A 321 -5.72 5.62 13.59
C GLU A 321 -4.33 5.82 14.22
N TRP A 322 -4.13 6.92 14.92
CA TRP A 322 -2.90 7.24 15.64
C TRP A 322 -3.19 8.25 16.76
N PRO A 323 -3.58 7.79 17.95
CA PRO A 323 -4.06 8.68 19.01
C PRO A 323 -3.08 9.80 19.39
N ALA A 324 -1.77 9.53 19.49
CA ALA A 324 -0.77 10.55 19.81
C ALA A 324 -0.62 11.64 18.73
N GLY A 325 -0.80 11.30 17.45
CA GLY A 325 -0.65 12.25 16.33
C GLY A 325 -1.96 12.77 15.77
N ILE A 326 -3.07 12.08 16.01
CA ILE A 326 -4.43 12.42 15.55
C ILE A 326 -5.37 12.31 16.74
N PRO A 327 -5.27 13.21 17.74
CA PRO A 327 -6.07 13.11 18.96
C PRO A 327 -7.56 13.38 18.76
N GLU A 328 -7.92 14.08 17.68
CA GLU A 328 -9.30 14.40 17.34
C GLU A 328 -9.69 13.73 16.01
N PRO A 329 -10.77 12.96 16.01
CA PRO A 329 -11.22 12.29 14.80
C PRO A 329 -11.68 13.31 13.75
N ARG A 330 -11.41 13.01 12.46
CA ARG A 330 -11.83 13.88 11.37
C ARG A 330 -11.95 13.13 10.05
N VAL A 331 -12.66 13.76 9.13
CA VAL A 331 -12.83 13.29 7.75
C VAL A 331 -12.11 14.24 6.80
N SER A 332 -11.38 13.71 5.85
CA SER A 332 -10.73 14.48 4.80
C SER A 332 -11.19 14.05 3.41
N SER A 333 -11.52 15.04 2.58
CA SER A 333 -11.76 14.88 1.15
C SER A 333 -10.55 15.24 0.28
N VAL A 334 -9.40 15.51 0.88
CA VAL A 334 -8.15 15.73 0.14
C VAL A 334 -7.75 14.45 -0.58
N ASN A 335 -7.44 14.56 -1.86
CA ASN A 335 -7.00 13.43 -2.67
C ASN A 335 -5.65 12.89 -2.16
N ALA A 336 -5.61 11.63 -1.79
CA ALA A 336 -4.40 10.93 -1.36
C ALA A 336 -4.30 9.57 -2.06
N ILE A 337 -3.09 9.04 -2.18
CA ILE A 337 -2.82 7.79 -2.92
C ILE A 337 -1.77 6.95 -2.19
N THR A 338 -1.77 5.68 -2.44
CA THR A 338 -0.83 4.71 -1.85
C THR A 338 0.66 5.06 -2.00
N SER A 339 1.08 5.81 -3.04
CA SER A 339 2.45 6.32 -3.16
C SER A 339 2.82 7.37 -2.09
N ASP A 340 1.83 8.01 -1.46
CA ASP A 340 2.07 9.00 -0.41
C ASP A 340 2.53 8.36 0.90
N ILE A 341 2.36 7.04 1.04
CA ILE A 341 2.72 6.29 2.25
C ILE A 341 4.23 6.41 2.53
N LEU A 342 5.09 6.10 1.55
CA LEU A 342 6.55 6.13 1.77
C LEU A 342 7.06 7.50 2.26
N PRO A 343 6.84 8.63 1.56
CA PRO A 343 7.36 9.91 2.02
C PRO A 343 6.76 10.36 3.36
N THR A 344 5.52 9.98 3.67
CA THR A 344 4.87 10.27 4.95
C THR A 344 5.49 9.48 6.10
N VAL A 345 5.67 8.18 5.90
CA VAL A 345 6.24 7.27 6.90
C VAL A 345 7.72 7.57 7.14
N CYS A 346 8.49 7.92 6.09
CA CYS A 346 9.86 8.40 6.24
C CYS A 346 9.93 9.65 7.12
N GLN A 347 9.06 10.64 6.90
CA GLN A 347 9.03 11.84 7.74
C GLN A 347 8.70 11.52 9.19
N LEU A 348 7.76 10.60 9.45
CA LEU A 348 7.41 10.14 10.81
C LEU A 348 8.58 9.44 11.50
N ALA A 349 9.33 8.66 10.77
CA ALA A 349 10.47 7.90 11.27
C ALA A 349 11.76 8.71 11.39
N GLY A 350 11.78 9.95 10.89
CA GLY A 350 13.01 10.74 10.75
C GLY A 350 13.98 10.17 9.69
N ALA A 351 13.48 9.36 8.75
CA ALA A 351 14.25 8.80 7.67
C ALA A 351 14.27 9.71 6.44
N ALA A 352 15.38 9.75 5.73
CA ALA A 352 15.46 10.43 4.44
C ALA A 352 14.72 9.61 3.36
N THR A 353 14.06 10.31 2.44
CA THR A 353 13.53 9.67 1.21
C THR A 353 14.64 9.36 0.22
N PRO A 354 14.49 8.36 -0.66
CA PRO A 354 15.50 8.03 -1.66
C PRO A 354 15.65 9.18 -2.69
N ASP A 355 16.87 9.35 -3.19
CA ASP A 355 17.19 10.35 -4.24
C ASP A 355 16.80 9.85 -5.64
N VAL A 356 15.51 9.59 -5.82
CA VAL A 356 14.88 9.19 -7.10
C VAL A 356 13.53 9.88 -7.23
N PRO A 357 12.98 10.05 -8.44
CA PRO A 357 11.65 10.65 -8.62
C PRO A 357 10.57 9.86 -7.88
N LEU A 358 9.93 10.46 -6.89
CA LEU A 358 8.73 9.95 -6.22
C LEU A 358 7.47 10.48 -6.94
N ASP A 359 6.38 9.70 -6.88
CA ASP A 359 5.06 10.11 -7.36
C ASP A 359 4.10 10.41 -6.22
N GLY A 360 4.49 10.06 -4.99
CA GLY A 360 3.79 10.39 -3.76
C GLY A 360 4.29 11.70 -3.15
N ILE A 361 3.44 12.28 -2.29
CA ILE A 361 3.76 13.44 -1.46
C ILE A 361 3.73 13.09 0.02
N ASN A 362 4.37 13.90 0.85
CA ASN A 362 4.30 13.77 2.31
C ASN A 362 2.94 14.29 2.82
N LEU A 363 2.16 13.42 3.47
CA LEU A 363 0.84 13.74 4.04
C LEU A 363 0.91 14.22 5.50
N MET A 364 2.08 14.47 6.09
CA MET A 364 2.16 15.01 7.44
C MET A 364 1.34 16.32 7.63
N PRO A 365 1.29 17.25 6.66
CA PRO A 365 0.38 18.38 6.76
C PRO A 365 -1.10 17.99 6.84
N LEU A 366 -1.51 16.90 6.15
CA LEU A 366 -2.87 16.35 6.23
C LEU A 366 -3.12 15.71 7.61
N LEU A 367 -2.19 14.89 8.09
CA LEU A 367 -2.26 14.27 9.42
C LEU A 367 -2.36 15.32 10.53
N ASN A 368 -1.73 16.48 10.34
CA ASN A 368 -1.76 17.61 11.26
C ASN A 368 -2.96 18.58 11.05
N GLY A 369 -3.89 18.24 10.13
CA GLY A 369 -5.06 19.08 9.82
C GLY A 369 -4.74 20.41 9.13
N LYS A 370 -3.58 20.52 8.48
CA LYS A 370 -3.09 21.75 7.83
C LYS A 370 -3.14 21.69 6.28
N MET A 371 -3.63 20.60 5.69
CA MET A 371 -3.77 20.44 4.25
C MET A 371 -5.25 20.35 3.89
N ASN A 372 -5.73 21.25 3.03
CA ASN A 372 -7.11 21.31 2.56
C ASN A 372 -7.27 20.91 1.08
N GLU A 373 -6.16 20.89 0.33
CA GLU A 373 -6.13 20.53 -1.09
C GLU A 373 -4.78 19.88 -1.43
N ARG A 374 -4.77 19.08 -2.50
CA ARG A 374 -3.54 18.47 -3.03
C ARG A 374 -3.01 19.30 -4.21
N VAL A 375 -1.84 19.91 -4.04
CA VAL A 375 -1.21 20.73 -5.08
C VAL A 375 -0.75 19.87 -6.28
N GLU A 376 -0.10 18.74 -6.01
CA GLU A 376 0.40 17.84 -7.04
C GLU A 376 -0.67 16.84 -7.49
N PRO A 377 -1.11 16.87 -8.76
CA PRO A 377 -2.11 15.93 -9.28
C PRO A 377 -1.66 14.48 -9.17
N ILE A 378 -2.60 13.58 -8.86
CA ILE A 378 -2.38 12.14 -8.92
C ILE A 378 -2.44 11.69 -10.37
N LYS A 379 -1.49 10.85 -10.78
CA LYS A 379 -1.38 10.37 -12.16
C LYS A 379 -1.39 8.84 -12.17
N PHE A 380 -2.19 8.28 -13.08
CA PHE A 380 -2.36 6.86 -13.28
C PHE A 380 -1.99 6.49 -14.71
N TRP A 381 -1.39 5.32 -14.87
CA TRP A 381 -1.11 4.77 -16.19
C TRP A 381 -1.11 3.25 -16.14
N TYR A 382 -2.19 2.66 -16.64
CA TYR A 382 -2.32 1.21 -16.75
C TYR A 382 -1.66 0.72 -18.04
N PHE A 383 -0.35 0.64 -18.01
CA PHE A 383 0.48 0.12 -19.09
C PHE A 383 0.71 -1.38 -18.87
N ARG A 384 0.59 -2.17 -19.93
CA ARG A 384 0.76 -3.63 -19.85
C ARG A 384 2.11 -4.11 -20.35
N GLY A 385 3.00 -3.21 -20.75
CA GLY A 385 4.26 -3.51 -21.42
C GLY A 385 4.09 -3.81 -22.91
N ASP A 386 5.18 -3.73 -23.66
CA ASP A 386 5.20 -4.24 -25.05
C ASP A 386 5.51 -5.74 -25.03
N GLN A 387 4.50 -6.58 -25.23
CA GLN A 387 4.64 -8.05 -25.26
C GLN A 387 5.59 -8.55 -26.36
N LYS A 388 5.80 -7.76 -27.44
CA LYS A 388 6.76 -8.10 -28.49
C LYS A 388 8.19 -7.79 -28.04
N ALA A 389 8.40 -6.63 -27.41
CA ALA A 389 9.69 -6.26 -26.83
C ALA A 389 10.11 -7.24 -25.73
N GLU A 390 9.17 -7.70 -24.90
CA GLU A 390 9.44 -8.68 -23.83
C GLU A 390 10.02 -10.00 -24.32
N LYS A 391 9.65 -10.47 -25.52
CA LYS A 391 10.15 -11.74 -26.06
C LYS A 391 11.65 -11.71 -26.36
N SER A 392 12.21 -10.53 -26.62
CA SER A 392 13.62 -10.33 -26.93
C SER A 392 14.38 -9.59 -25.83
N ALA A 393 13.69 -9.08 -24.81
CA ALA A 393 14.29 -8.31 -23.74
C ALA A 393 15.05 -9.19 -22.76
N LYS A 394 16.22 -8.69 -22.30
CA LYS A 394 17.00 -9.35 -21.27
C LYS A 394 16.31 -9.19 -19.90
N PRO A 395 16.04 -10.28 -19.16
CA PRO A 395 15.48 -10.16 -17.81
C PRO A 395 16.49 -9.49 -16.85
N TYR A 396 15.98 -8.77 -15.84
CA TYR A 396 16.80 -8.24 -14.73
C TYR A 396 17.27 -9.35 -13.80
N ILE A 397 16.41 -10.35 -13.59
CA ILE A 397 16.60 -11.43 -12.65
C ILE A 397 16.56 -12.74 -13.43
N ALA A 398 17.51 -13.65 -13.16
CA ALA A 398 17.52 -14.97 -13.76
C ALA A 398 16.18 -15.70 -13.55
N PRO A 399 15.58 -16.32 -14.58
CA PRO A 399 14.24 -16.90 -14.51
C PRO A 399 14.04 -17.90 -13.36
N GLU A 400 15.06 -18.69 -13.03
CA GLU A 400 15.04 -19.65 -11.92
C GLU A 400 14.90 -18.99 -10.56
N LEU A 401 15.37 -17.75 -10.39
CA LEU A 401 15.19 -16.97 -9.17
C LEU A 401 13.81 -16.31 -9.08
N GLN A 402 13.07 -16.28 -10.17
CA GLN A 402 11.72 -15.69 -10.27
C GLN A 402 10.58 -16.73 -10.24
N THR A 403 10.89 -18.01 -10.08
CA THR A 403 9.85 -19.04 -9.88
C THR A 403 9.23 -18.88 -8.50
N GLY A 404 7.88 -18.86 -8.43
CA GLY A 404 7.14 -18.85 -7.17
C GLY A 404 7.31 -20.16 -6.40
N THR A 405 6.91 -20.16 -5.13
CA THR A 405 7.08 -21.28 -4.20
C THR A 405 5.79 -21.68 -3.48
N THR A 406 4.89 -20.74 -3.26
CA THR A 406 3.62 -21.01 -2.61
C THR A 406 2.55 -21.38 -3.65
N PRO A 407 1.63 -22.35 -3.34
CA PRO A 407 0.64 -22.81 -4.28
C PRO A 407 -0.40 -21.71 -4.58
N LEU A 408 -0.75 -21.55 -5.85
CA LEU A 408 -1.67 -20.53 -6.31
C LEU A 408 -3.12 -20.77 -5.82
N VAL A 409 -3.55 -22.04 -5.75
CA VAL A 409 -4.82 -22.47 -5.14
C VAL A 409 -4.65 -23.86 -4.51
N LYS A 410 -5.41 -24.15 -3.47
CA LYS A 410 -5.25 -25.33 -2.61
C LYS A 410 -5.33 -26.68 -3.33
N LYS A 411 -6.19 -26.79 -4.32
CA LYS A 411 -6.57 -28.08 -4.92
C LYS A 411 -6.05 -28.28 -6.35
N MET A 412 -5.23 -27.36 -6.84
CA MET A 412 -4.56 -27.54 -8.14
C MET A 412 -3.36 -28.49 -8.02
N GLY A 413 -3.60 -29.74 -7.64
CA GLY A 413 -2.57 -30.79 -7.69
C GLY A 413 -1.20 -30.44 -7.08
N GLY A 414 -1.14 -29.47 -6.22
CA GLY A 414 0.02 -29.11 -5.40
C GLY A 414 1.12 -28.29 -6.07
N LEU A 415 0.97 -27.78 -7.31
CA LEU A 415 2.18 -27.26 -7.99
C LEU A 415 2.03 -26.05 -8.89
N LEU A 416 0.88 -25.41 -9.04
CA LEU A 416 0.84 -24.17 -9.80
C LEU A 416 1.20 -22.99 -8.91
N THR A 417 2.45 -22.58 -9.00
CA THR A 417 2.94 -21.34 -8.42
C THR A 417 2.91 -20.24 -9.47
N ARG A 418 2.88 -18.98 -9.05
CA ARG A 418 3.02 -17.85 -9.96
C ARG A 418 4.51 -17.58 -10.18
N ASN A 419 4.97 -17.68 -11.43
CA ASN A 419 6.29 -17.17 -11.80
C ASN A 419 6.21 -15.67 -12.05
N PHE A 420 7.25 -14.98 -11.60
CA PHE A 420 7.41 -13.55 -11.78
C PHE A 420 8.39 -13.25 -12.90
N LYS A 421 8.37 -12.03 -13.39
CA LYS A 421 9.29 -11.57 -14.42
C LYS A 421 9.48 -10.05 -14.38
N ASN A 422 10.65 -9.60 -14.79
CA ASN A 422 10.96 -8.22 -15.05
C ASN A 422 12.03 -8.15 -16.16
N PHE A 423 12.06 -7.06 -16.94
CA PHE A 423 12.92 -6.95 -18.12
C PHE A 423 13.55 -5.58 -18.25
N HIS A 424 14.72 -5.54 -18.88
CA HIS A 424 15.34 -4.31 -19.34
C HIS A 424 14.56 -3.68 -20.50
N HIS A 425 14.32 -2.39 -20.42
CA HIS A 425 13.70 -1.61 -21.46
C HIS A 425 14.77 -0.72 -22.12
N PRO A 426 15.31 -1.09 -23.28
CA PRO A 426 16.51 -0.44 -23.83
C PRO A 426 16.25 0.94 -24.43
N GLU A 427 15.05 1.20 -24.91
CA GLU A 427 14.65 2.44 -25.57
C GLU A 427 13.18 2.77 -25.36
N ILE A 428 12.83 4.05 -25.48
CA ILE A 428 11.45 4.54 -25.51
C ILE A 428 11.08 4.88 -26.95
N ARG A 429 9.90 4.41 -27.36
CA ARG A 429 9.29 4.72 -28.63
C ARG A 429 7.96 5.42 -28.43
N GLU A 430 7.47 6.16 -29.44
CA GLU A 430 6.16 6.82 -29.36
C GLU A 430 5.01 5.82 -29.08
N GLN A 431 5.12 4.64 -29.63
CA GLN A 431 4.15 3.55 -29.41
C GLN A 431 4.11 2.99 -27.97
N ASP A 432 5.08 3.32 -27.13
CA ASP A 432 5.11 2.86 -25.72
C ASP A 432 4.23 3.73 -24.82
N PHE A 433 3.77 4.90 -25.31
CA PHE A 433 2.88 5.79 -24.57
C PHE A 433 1.39 5.45 -24.75
N VAL A 434 1.06 4.16 -24.74
CA VAL A 434 -0.29 3.62 -24.91
C VAL A 434 -0.85 3.07 -23.60
N GLY A 435 -2.11 2.70 -23.62
CA GLY A 435 -2.85 2.16 -22.48
C GLY A 435 -3.69 3.22 -21.76
N ALA A 436 -4.61 2.76 -20.92
CA ALA A 436 -5.47 3.63 -20.13
C ALA A 436 -4.63 4.47 -19.17
N ARG A 437 -4.92 5.77 -19.12
CA ARG A 437 -4.21 6.73 -18.27
C ARG A 437 -5.15 7.80 -17.75
N ALA A 438 -4.88 8.32 -16.58
CA ALA A 438 -5.69 9.36 -15.97
C ALA A 438 -4.83 10.36 -15.17
N ILE A 439 -5.34 11.57 -15.04
CA ILE A 439 -4.81 12.58 -14.12
C ILE A 439 -5.96 13.14 -13.30
N LEU A 440 -5.78 13.13 -11.99
CA LEU A 440 -6.74 13.59 -11.00
C LEU A 440 -6.17 14.83 -10.29
N THR A 441 -6.88 15.94 -10.42
CA THR A 441 -6.71 17.17 -9.63
C THR A 441 -7.79 17.26 -8.57
N ASP A 442 -7.80 18.29 -7.74
CA ASP A 442 -8.87 18.49 -6.77
C ASP A 442 -10.25 18.78 -7.41
N ASP A 443 -10.26 19.30 -8.64
CA ASP A 443 -11.51 19.67 -9.33
C ASP A 443 -11.91 18.68 -10.42
N TYR A 444 -10.94 18.16 -11.16
CA TYR A 444 -11.20 17.39 -12.37
C TYR A 444 -10.42 16.11 -12.45
N LYS A 445 -11.04 15.12 -13.04
CA LYS A 445 -10.37 13.89 -13.48
C LYS A 445 -10.46 13.74 -14.99
N LEU A 446 -9.32 13.68 -15.65
CA LEU A 446 -9.21 13.35 -17.07
C LEU A 446 -8.85 11.87 -17.19
N VAL A 447 -9.64 11.12 -17.96
CA VAL A 447 -9.39 9.72 -18.32
C VAL A 447 -9.18 9.62 -19.82
N ILE A 448 -8.14 8.90 -20.24
CA ILE A 448 -7.83 8.62 -21.65
C ILE A 448 -7.67 7.11 -21.78
N GLU A 449 -8.65 6.43 -22.37
CA GLU A 449 -8.65 4.97 -22.47
C GLU A 449 -7.97 4.43 -23.73
N GLY A 450 -8.09 5.11 -24.84
CA GLY A 450 -7.66 4.60 -26.15
C GLY A 450 -6.23 4.94 -26.55
N GLU A 451 -5.80 4.30 -27.66
CA GLU A 451 -4.63 4.74 -28.41
C GLU A 451 -4.93 6.07 -29.13
N LYS A 452 -3.91 6.91 -29.31
CA LYS A 452 -4.01 8.17 -30.06
C LYS A 452 -5.08 9.15 -29.55
N GLY A 453 -5.43 9.10 -28.26
CA GLY A 453 -6.39 10.04 -27.65
C GLY A 453 -7.86 9.73 -27.95
N MET A 454 -8.19 8.54 -28.44
CA MET A 454 -9.58 8.07 -28.47
C MET A 454 -10.07 7.79 -27.05
N GLY A 455 -11.36 8.03 -26.78
CA GLY A 455 -11.95 7.81 -25.44
C GLY A 455 -11.42 8.81 -24.40
N VAL A 456 -11.42 10.11 -24.73
CA VAL A 456 -11.07 11.18 -23.79
C VAL A 456 -12.32 11.58 -23.03
N GLU A 457 -12.28 11.49 -21.71
CA GLU A 457 -13.35 11.86 -20.82
C GLU A 457 -12.83 12.78 -19.71
N LEU A 458 -13.58 13.82 -19.38
CA LEU A 458 -13.28 14.77 -18.31
C LEU A 458 -14.48 14.82 -17.35
N PHE A 459 -14.23 14.68 -16.05
CA PHE A 459 -15.25 14.67 -15.01
C PHE A 459 -14.95 15.71 -13.92
N ASP A 460 -15.99 16.37 -13.39
CA ASP A 460 -15.96 17.17 -12.17
C ASP A 460 -16.39 16.24 -11.01
N LEU A 461 -15.43 15.63 -10.32
CA LEU A 461 -15.74 14.63 -9.29
C LEU A 461 -16.45 15.21 -8.05
N LYS A 462 -16.37 16.52 -7.82
CA LYS A 462 -17.11 17.17 -6.72
C LYS A 462 -18.62 17.18 -6.98
N LYS A 463 -19.02 17.28 -8.26
CA LYS A 463 -20.44 17.31 -8.67
C LYS A 463 -20.93 15.98 -9.22
N ASP A 464 -20.03 15.20 -9.81
CA ASP A 464 -20.32 13.94 -10.50
C ASP A 464 -19.29 12.84 -10.07
N PRO A 465 -19.34 12.41 -8.81
CA PRO A 465 -18.43 11.35 -8.33
C PRO A 465 -18.68 10.00 -9.01
N GLY A 466 -19.82 9.82 -9.68
CA GLY A 466 -20.17 8.62 -10.44
C GLY A 466 -19.67 8.61 -11.88
N GLU A 467 -18.99 9.69 -12.34
CA GLU A 467 -18.40 9.79 -13.69
C GLU A 467 -19.42 9.56 -14.83
N GLN A 468 -20.63 10.16 -14.69
CA GLN A 468 -21.73 9.97 -15.64
C GLN A 468 -21.73 11.04 -16.75
N ASN A 469 -21.16 12.22 -16.50
CA ASN A 469 -21.24 13.39 -17.38
C ASN A 469 -19.86 13.77 -17.93
N ASN A 470 -19.58 13.38 -19.16
CA ASN A 470 -18.31 13.73 -19.82
C ASN A 470 -18.30 15.21 -20.25
N LEU A 471 -17.41 15.99 -19.64
CA LEU A 471 -17.23 17.42 -19.88
C LEU A 471 -16.14 17.76 -20.90
N ALA A 472 -15.51 16.77 -21.54
CA ALA A 472 -14.33 16.99 -22.40
C ALA A 472 -14.59 17.95 -23.56
N SER A 473 -15.77 17.88 -24.18
CA SER A 473 -16.14 18.79 -25.28
C SER A 473 -16.48 20.22 -24.80
N ALA A 474 -16.95 20.35 -23.54
CA ALA A 474 -17.29 21.67 -22.96
C ALA A 474 -16.04 22.42 -22.44
N HIS A 475 -14.96 21.68 -22.09
CA HIS A 475 -13.73 22.24 -21.50
C HIS A 475 -12.46 21.78 -22.23
N PRO A 476 -12.30 22.04 -23.55
CA PRO A 476 -11.16 21.57 -24.33
C PRO A 476 -9.80 22.13 -23.84
N GLU A 477 -9.81 23.31 -23.23
CA GLU A 477 -8.59 23.94 -22.65
C GLU A 477 -8.10 23.14 -21.41
N ILE A 478 -9.01 22.63 -20.57
CA ILE A 478 -8.67 21.78 -19.42
C ILE A 478 -8.11 20.45 -19.93
N VAL A 479 -8.79 19.82 -20.89
CA VAL A 479 -8.32 18.57 -21.52
C VAL A 479 -6.91 18.75 -22.09
N LYS A 480 -6.64 19.83 -22.83
CA LYS A 480 -5.33 20.11 -23.40
C LYS A 480 -4.25 20.26 -22.33
N ARG A 481 -4.53 21.03 -21.27
CA ARG A 481 -3.61 21.26 -20.15
C ARG A 481 -3.28 19.96 -19.41
N LEU A 482 -4.30 19.21 -19.00
CA LEU A 482 -4.13 17.96 -18.24
C LEU A 482 -3.48 16.86 -19.10
N SER A 483 -3.82 16.75 -20.38
CA SER A 483 -3.17 15.82 -21.31
C SER A 483 -1.67 16.11 -21.45
N LYS A 484 -1.29 17.39 -21.50
CA LYS A 484 0.13 17.78 -21.55
C LYS A 484 0.86 17.38 -20.27
N GLN A 485 0.31 17.70 -19.09
CA GLN A 485 0.91 17.33 -17.81
C GLN A 485 1.09 15.81 -17.68
N LEU A 486 0.07 15.04 -18.09
CA LEU A 486 0.11 13.59 -18.09
C LEU A 486 1.19 13.05 -19.02
N ARG A 487 1.32 13.62 -20.23
CA ARG A 487 2.33 13.21 -21.21
C ARG A 487 3.75 13.53 -20.74
N ASP A 488 3.95 14.70 -20.17
CA ASP A 488 5.26 15.12 -19.63
C ASP A 488 5.70 14.16 -18.49
N TRP A 489 4.77 13.81 -17.59
CA TRP A 489 5.00 12.83 -16.52
C TRP A 489 5.30 11.43 -17.06
N GLN A 490 4.56 10.95 -18.07
CA GLN A 490 4.83 9.67 -18.72
C GLN A 490 6.26 9.60 -19.27
N GLY A 491 6.77 10.70 -19.83
CA GLY A 491 8.16 10.81 -20.28
C GLY A 491 9.15 10.56 -19.13
N GLY A 492 8.89 11.12 -17.96
CA GLY A 492 9.69 10.87 -16.74
C GLY A 492 9.62 9.43 -16.27
N VAL A 493 8.42 8.83 -16.31
CA VAL A 493 8.22 7.41 -15.97
C VAL A 493 9.03 6.49 -16.88
N MET A 494 9.00 6.75 -18.20
CA MET A 494 9.76 5.94 -19.16
C MET A 494 11.27 6.09 -19.01
N ASN A 495 11.75 7.27 -18.63
CA ASN A 495 13.17 7.47 -18.31
C ASN A 495 13.61 6.58 -17.14
N SER A 496 12.80 6.51 -16.07
CA SER A 496 13.03 5.61 -14.95
C SER A 496 13.03 4.14 -15.39
N LEU A 497 12.04 3.73 -16.18
CA LEU A 497 11.90 2.35 -16.69
C LEU A 497 13.13 1.91 -17.50
N MET A 498 13.75 2.81 -18.26
CA MET A 498 15.03 2.54 -18.95
C MET A 498 16.24 2.48 -18.02
N GLY A 499 16.07 2.70 -16.73
CA GLY A 499 17.13 2.58 -15.74
C GLY A 499 17.95 3.85 -15.49
N ARG A 500 17.49 5.02 -15.95
CA ARG A 500 18.26 6.27 -15.76
C ARG A 500 18.35 6.74 -14.31
N ASP A 501 17.45 6.26 -13.44
CA ASP A 501 17.46 6.56 -12.00
C ASP A 501 18.49 5.72 -11.23
N TYR A 502 19.03 4.64 -11.82
CA TYR A 502 19.92 3.69 -11.16
C TYR A 502 21.37 3.87 -11.61
N THR A 503 21.86 5.10 -11.57
CA THR A 503 23.28 5.39 -11.81
C THR A 503 24.11 4.98 -10.58
N SER A 504 25.38 4.64 -10.78
CA SER A 504 26.30 3.96 -9.87
C SER A 504 26.52 4.59 -8.46
N SER A 505 25.82 5.63 -8.09
CA SER A 505 25.84 6.22 -6.75
C SER A 505 24.71 5.73 -5.81
N THR A 506 23.69 5.04 -6.33
CA THR A 506 22.53 4.56 -5.58
C THR A 506 22.57 3.06 -5.26
N SER A 507 23.61 2.34 -5.68
CA SER A 507 23.77 0.93 -5.28
C SER A 507 24.12 0.88 -3.80
N LEU A 508 23.15 0.54 -2.95
CA LEU A 508 23.44 -0.08 -1.66
C LEU A 508 24.45 -1.19 -1.94
N LYS A 509 25.58 -1.15 -1.24
CA LYS A 509 26.62 -2.18 -1.33
C LYS A 509 25.93 -3.52 -1.22
N SER A 510 25.78 -4.24 -2.34
CA SER A 510 25.41 -5.63 -2.29
C SER A 510 26.38 -6.30 -1.32
N ALA A 511 25.84 -7.01 -0.35
CA ALA A 511 26.62 -7.96 0.43
C ALA A 511 27.12 -9.04 -0.54
N THR A 512 28.22 -8.74 -1.19
CA THR A 512 28.94 -9.63 -2.10
C THR A 512 30.19 -10.11 -1.41
N GLU A 513 30.28 -11.45 -1.36
CA GLU A 513 31.55 -12.18 -1.38
C GLU A 513 32.60 -11.78 -0.33
N SER A 514 32.34 -12.10 0.94
CA SER A 514 33.46 -12.43 1.86
C SER A 514 32.94 -13.26 3.03
N ASP A 515 32.71 -14.55 2.80
CA ASP A 515 32.80 -15.61 3.83
C ASP A 515 32.63 -17.01 3.19
N VAL A 516 33.43 -17.27 2.15
CA VAL A 516 33.77 -18.63 1.71
C VAL A 516 35.25 -18.70 1.60
N SER A 517 35.95 -18.76 2.73
CA SER A 517 37.27 -19.34 2.80
C SER A 517 37.51 -19.94 4.20
N ASP A 518 37.81 -21.24 4.18
CA ASP A 518 38.45 -22.02 5.23
C ASP A 518 37.66 -22.40 6.50
N GLY A 519 36.93 -23.48 6.38
CA GLY A 519 36.50 -24.34 7.48
C GLY A 519 36.85 -25.79 7.21
N LYS A 520 38.12 -26.16 7.34
CA LYS A 520 38.56 -27.58 7.36
C LYS A 520 37.81 -28.30 8.48
N ALA A 521 37.06 -29.30 8.11
CA ALA A 521 36.53 -30.31 9.00
C ALA A 521 37.64 -31.02 9.75
N LYS A 522 37.54 -31.13 11.07
CA LYS A 522 38.16 -32.18 11.87
C LYS A 522 37.05 -33.05 12.46
N PRO A 523 37.23 -34.39 12.42
CA PRO A 523 36.24 -35.32 12.93
C PRO A 523 36.41 -35.53 14.43
N PHE A 524 35.25 -35.48 15.16
CA PHE A 524 34.97 -36.42 16.25
C PHE A 524 33.45 -36.34 16.52
#